data_c888b22a4b1f98eecf0c01d5741bfa72
#
_entry.id   c888b22a4b1f98eecf0c01d5741bfa72
#
_cell.length_a   1.000
_cell.length_b   1.000
_cell.length_c   1.000
_cell.angle_alpha   90.00
_cell.angle_beta   90.00
_cell.angle_gamma   90.00
#
_symmetry.space_group_name_H-M   'P 1'
#
loop_
_entity.id
_entity.type
_entity.pdbx_description
1 polymer ?
#
loop_
_entity_poly.entity_id
_entity_poly.type
_entity_poly.pdbx_seq_one_letter_code
_entity_poly.pdbx_strand_id
1 'polypeptide(L)'
;MRYDRVYNFSAGPAMMPESVLEEIAAEVLNYHGSGMSVMEMSHRSPVFQEILSQSEADLRTLMHIPDNYKVLFVQGGGTVQFAMVPMNLMKNGVACYVETGAWSKKAIAEAKRYGEVKIVASSADKNFSYLPDCSNLDIPDNADYVYICENETINGTAYHTLPDTKGKVLVADQSSLFLSRPCDVSKYGLIWAGVQKNVGPAGMAIVIIREDLIREDLPKFVPTYLRYKTHADADSLYNTPNCWSIYCCGKVFQYLLTNGGLEAMAQRNEEKATVLYDFLDRSQFFTAAVRKEDRSLMNVPFFSPSKEQDAEVAASAKAAGFDNLKGHKSVGGLRASIYNAMPKEGVEALVDFLKKYEAEHT
;
A
#
# COMPACT_ATOMS: atom_id res chain seq x y z
N MET A 1 22.97 7.79 -4.72
CA MET A 1 22.40 6.77 -5.64
C MET A 1 23.25 6.71 -6.91
N ARG A 2 23.29 5.54 -7.58
CA ARG A 2 23.90 5.43 -8.92
C ARG A 2 22.98 6.11 -9.96
N TYR A 3 23.46 6.31 -11.17
CA TYR A 3 22.68 6.81 -12.32
C TYR A 3 22.06 8.20 -12.14
N ASP A 4 22.65 9.07 -11.31
CA ASP A 4 22.18 10.45 -11.04
C ASP A 4 20.66 10.53 -10.68
N ARG A 5 20.15 9.48 -10.01
CA ARG A 5 18.74 9.42 -9.62
C ARG A 5 18.45 10.39 -8.47
N VAL A 6 17.30 11.04 -8.55
CA VAL A 6 16.76 11.87 -7.46
C VAL A 6 16.16 11.01 -6.35
N TYR A 7 16.10 11.54 -5.12
CA TYR A 7 15.30 10.94 -4.05
C TYR A 7 13.81 11.24 -4.28
N ASN A 8 13.08 10.23 -4.75
CA ASN A 8 11.66 10.36 -5.05
C ASN A 8 10.80 10.02 -3.84
N PHE A 9 10.20 11.05 -3.21
CA PHE A 9 9.28 10.92 -2.07
C PHE A 9 7.81 10.79 -2.47
N SER A 10 7.54 10.38 -3.70
CA SER A 10 6.19 10.20 -4.24
C SER A 10 5.39 9.17 -3.44
N ALA A 11 4.13 9.47 -3.22
CA ALA A 11 3.21 8.54 -2.53
C ALA A 11 2.73 7.35 -3.38
N GLY A 12 3.09 7.35 -4.64
CA GLY A 12 2.81 6.30 -5.62
C GLY A 12 2.44 6.87 -6.99
N PRO A 13 3.07 6.35 -8.06
CA PRO A 13 4.15 5.35 -8.08
C PRO A 13 5.37 5.80 -7.28
N ALA A 14 5.92 4.86 -6.49
CA ALA A 14 7.04 5.12 -5.60
C ALA A 14 8.37 4.60 -6.16
N MET A 15 9.47 4.85 -5.41
CA MET A 15 10.76 4.25 -5.74
C MET A 15 10.68 2.73 -5.77
N MET A 16 11.49 2.13 -6.63
CA MET A 16 11.83 0.70 -6.60
C MET A 16 13.30 0.54 -6.20
N PRO A 17 13.68 -0.59 -5.59
CA PRO A 17 15.08 -0.87 -5.27
C PRO A 17 15.95 -0.78 -6.52
N GLU A 18 17.09 -0.09 -6.43
CA GLU A 18 17.96 0.16 -7.58
C GLU A 18 18.50 -1.14 -8.18
N SER A 19 18.89 -2.09 -7.32
CA SER A 19 19.33 -3.43 -7.77
C SER A 19 18.25 -4.21 -8.51
N VAL A 20 16.98 -4.08 -8.12
CA VAL A 20 15.84 -4.67 -8.84
C VAL A 20 15.67 -4.03 -10.22
N LEU A 21 15.83 -2.72 -10.32
CA LEU A 21 15.75 -2.02 -11.62
C LEU A 21 16.92 -2.41 -12.54
N GLU A 22 18.13 -2.59 -11.99
CA GLU A 22 19.30 -3.08 -12.73
C GLU A 22 19.06 -4.48 -13.29
N GLU A 23 18.51 -5.39 -12.48
CA GLU A 23 18.18 -6.75 -12.90
C GLU A 23 17.10 -6.75 -14.00
N ILE A 24 16.01 -5.98 -13.80
CA ILE A 24 14.96 -5.80 -14.79
C ILE A 24 15.54 -5.25 -16.11
N ALA A 25 16.42 -4.25 -16.04
CA ALA A 25 17.05 -3.65 -17.23
C ALA A 25 17.92 -4.66 -18.00
N ALA A 26 18.61 -5.54 -17.31
CA ALA A 26 19.41 -6.60 -17.93
C ALA A 26 18.55 -7.66 -18.63
N GLU A 27 17.33 -7.92 -18.14
CA GLU A 27 16.43 -8.95 -18.64
C GLU A 27 15.38 -8.42 -19.64
N VAL A 28 15.22 -7.10 -19.77
CA VAL A 28 14.11 -6.50 -20.52
C VAL A 28 14.03 -6.90 -21.99
N LEU A 29 15.16 -7.13 -22.64
CA LEU A 29 15.19 -7.53 -24.06
C LEU A 29 15.16 -9.05 -24.27
N ASN A 30 15.65 -9.82 -23.32
CA ASN A 30 15.79 -11.27 -23.44
C ASN A 30 15.79 -11.92 -22.06
N TYR A 31 14.61 -12.24 -21.57
CA TYR A 31 14.42 -12.87 -20.27
C TYR A 31 15.02 -14.28 -20.26
N HIS A 32 16.08 -14.50 -19.47
CA HIS A 32 16.76 -15.79 -19.27
C HIS A 32 17.05 -16.59 -20.55
N GLY A 33 17.34 -15.91 -21.66
CA GLY A 33 17.65 -16.57 -22.95
C GLY A 33 16.41 -17.07 -23.71
N SER A 34 15.19 -16.67 -23.28
CA SER A 34 13.95 -17.03 -23.99
C SER A 34 13.82 -16.41 -25.38
N GLY A 35 14.68 -15.44 -25.71
CA GLY A 35 14.64 -14.71 -26.97
C GLY A 35 13.59 -13.61 -27.03
N MET A 36 12.89 -13.33 -25.91
CA MET A 36 11.85 -12.30 -25.86
C MET A 36 11.79 -11.59 -24.50
N SER A 37 11.19 -10.41 -24.47
CA SER A 37 10.84 -9.68 -23.27
C SER A 37 9.65 -10.33 -22.56
N VAL A 38 9.57 -10.19 -21.24
CA VAL A 38 8.36 -10.57 -20.48
C VAL A 38 7.12 -9.80 -20.97
N MET A 39 7.29 -8.58 -21.50
CA MET A 39 6.19 -7.77 -22.05
C MET A 39 5.53 -8.36 -23.30
N GLU A 40 6.23 -9.20 -24.04
CA GLU A 40 5.74 -9.81 -25.28
C GLU A 40 5.45 -11.32 -25.16
N MET A 41 5.68 -11.90 -23.96
CA MET A 41 5.40 -13.31 -23.71
C MET A 41 3.89 -13.59 -23.66
N SER A 42 3.51 -14.72 -24.26
CA SER A 42 2.19 -15.28 -23.99
C SER A 42 2.09 -15.65 -22.50
N HIS A 43 1.05 -15.18 -21.83
CA HIS A 43 0.75 -15.56 -20.44
C HIS A 43 0.47 -17.06 -20.27
N ARG A 44 0.28 -17.81 -21.37
CA ARG A 44 0.09 -19.27 -21.38
C ARG A 44 1.39 -20.02 -21.69
N SER A 45 2.49 -19.32 -21.93
CA SER A 45 3.78 -19.98 -22.15
C SER A 45 4.31 -20.58 -20.85
N PRO A 46 5.06 -21.69 -20.92
CA PRO A 46 5.69 -22.28 -19.73
C PRO A 46 6.57 -21.29 -18.96
N VAL A 47 7.28 -20.42 -19.68
CA VAL A 47 8.16 -19.40 -19.08
C VAL A 47 7.38 -18.42 -18.23
N PHE A 48 6.24 -17.93 -18.73
CA PHE A 48 5.42 -17.01 -17.92
C PHE A 48 4.71 -17.72 -16.77
N GLN A 49 4.29 -18.97 -16.95
CA GLN A 49 3.75 -19.80 -15.86
C GLN A 49 4.75 -19.94 -14.70
N GLU A 50 6.03 -20.11 -15.01
CA GLU A 50 7.11 -20.16 -14.01
C GLU A 50 7.25 -18.82 -13.28
N ILE A 51 7.24 -17.68 -14.01
CA ILE A 51 7.27 -16.33 -13.41
C ILE A 51 6.11 -16.15 -12.44
N LEU A 52 4.89 -16.51 -12.83
CA LEU A 52 3.70 -16.36 -11.99
C LEU A 52 3.77 -17.25 -10.75
N SER A 53 4.09 -18.54 -10.94
CA SER A 53 4.18 -19.52 -9.85
C SER A 53 5.26 -19.15 -8.85
N GLN A 54 6.43 -18.71 -9.32
CA GLN A 54 7.51 -18.27 -8.45
C GLN A 54 7.12 -16.99 -7.69
N SER A 55 6.49 -16.03 -8.37
CA SER A 55 6.04 -14.80 -7.71
C SER A 55 5.02 -15.08 -6.60
N GLU A 56 4.09 -16.01 -6.82
CA GLU A 56 3.14 -16.41 -5.78
C GLU A 56 3.84 -17.14 -4.63
N ALA A 57 4.75 -18.07 -4.93
CA ALA A 57 5.50 -18.83 -3.93
C ALA A 57 6.36 -17.92 -3.03
N ASP A 58 7.04 -16.94 -3.64
CA ASP A 58 7.85 -15.96 -2.92
C ASP A 58 6.99 -15.07 -2.00
N LEU A 59 5.83 -14.62 -2.48
CA LEU A 59 4.90 -13.85 -1.66
C LEU A 59 4.33 -14.67 -0.50
N ARG A 60 3.96 -15.93 -0.76
CA ARG A 60 3.50 -16.85 0.29
C ARG A 60 4.56 -17.06 1.36
N THR A 61 5.82 -17.19 0.95
CA THR A 61 6.97 -17.33 1.86
C THR A 61 7.16 -16.06 2.70
N LEU A 62 7.16 -14.88 2.08
CA LEU A 62 7.35 -13.60 2.77
C LEU A 62 6.30 -13.32 3.84
N MET A 63 5.04 -13.62 3.55
CA MET A 63 3.91 -13.29 4.42
C MET A 63 3.40 -14.49 5.24
N HIS A 64 4.02 -15.67 5.10
CA HIS A 64 3.54 -16.91 5.71
C HIS A 64 2.05 -17.17 5.45
N ILE A 65 1.64 -17.00 4.16
CA ILE A 65 0.23 -17.10 3.78
C ILE A 65 -0.25 -18.55 3.96
N PRO A 66 -1.30 -18.79 4.76
CA PRO A 66 -1.84 -20.13 4.97
C PRO A 66 -2.42 -20.73 3.66
N ASP A 67 -2.42 -22.08 3.56
CA ASP A 67 -2.86 -22.79 2.36
C ASP A 67 -4.34 -22.54 2.00
N ASN A 68 -5.16 -22.21 2.99
CA ASN A 68 -6.58 -21.88 2.81
C ASN A 68 -6.84 -20.44 2.34
N TYR A 69 -5.82 -19.77 1.80
CA TYR A 69 -5.93 -18.46 1.15
C TYR A 69 -5.53 -18.55 -0.32
N LYS A 70 -6.26 -17.85 -1.17
CA LYS A 70 -5.88 -17.60 -2.57
C LYS A 70 -5.12 -16.29 -2.68
N VAL A 71 -4.08 -16.28 -3.52
CA VAL A 71 -3.35 -15.09 -3.93
C VAL A 71 -3.76 -14.77 -5.36
N LEU A 72 -4.28 -13.57 -5.58
CA LEU A 72 -4.80 -13.14 -6.88
C LEU A 72 -4.05 -11.90 -7.36
N PHE A 73 -3.63 -11.92 -8.62
CA PHE A 73 -3.03 -10.78 -9.32
C PHE A 73 -4.08 -10.16 -10.24
N VAL A 74 -4.68 -9.03 -9.81
CA VAL A 74 -5.87 -8.45 -10.45
C VAL A 74 -5.53 -7.11 -11.10
N GLN A 75 -5.89 -6.92 -12.36
CA GLN A 75 -5.71 -5.64 -13.05
C GLN A 75 -6.64 -4.55 -12.50
N GLY A 76 -6.30 -3.27 -12.75
CA GLY A 76 -7.10 -2.11 -12.36
C GLY A 76 -6.62 -1.41 -11.09
N GLY A 77 -5.62 -1.96 -10.41
CA GLY A 77 -5.04 -1.38 -9.19
C GLY A 77 -6.04 -1.27 -8.03
N GLY A 78 -5.69 -0.48 -7.01
CA GLY A 78 -6.49 -0.37 -5.78
C GLY A 78 -7.88 0.20 -5.97
N THR A 79 -8.10 1.09 -6.94
CA THR A 79 -9.41 1.71 -7.15
C THR A 79 -10.48 0.68 -7.51
N VAL A 80 -10.14 -0.35 -8.27
CA VAL A 80 -11.08 -1.42 -8.63
C VAL A 80 -11.45 -2.26 -7.39
N GLN A 81 -10.54 -2.40 -6.43
CA GLN A 81 -10.80 -3.16 -5.21
C GLN A 81 -11.85 -2.49 -4.31
N PHE A 82 -12.00 -1.17 -4.34
CA PHE A 82 -13.11 -0.50 -3.63
C PHE A 82 -14.49 -0.99 -4.10
N ALA A 83 -14.63 -1.37 -5.37
CA ALA A 83 -15.84 -1.97 -5.91
C ALA A 83 -15.88 -3.50 -5.72
N MET A 84 -14.76 -4.20 -6.00
CA MET A 84 -14.73 -5.66 -5.93
C MET A 84 -15.01 -6.19 -4.52
N VAL A 85 -14.47 -5.56 -3.48
CA VAL A 85 -14.70 -5.97 -2.08
C VAL A 85 -16.19 -6.04 -1.76
N PRO A 86 -16.98 -4.95 -1.84
CA PRO A 86 -18.41 -5.04 -1.53
C PRO A 86 -19.18 -5.91 -2.51
N MET A 87 -18.88 -5.94 -3.80
CA MET A 87 -19.53 -6.81 -4.77
C MET A 87 -19.41 -8.29 -4.41
N ASN A 88 -18.27 -8.71 -3.87
CA ASN A 88 -17.98 -10.10 -3.57
C ASN A 88 -18.34 -10.49 -2.13
N LEU A 89 -18.23 -9.59 -1.17
CA LEU A 89 -18.33 -9.94 0.25
C LEU A 89 -19.66 -9.51 0.92
N MET A 90 -20.39 -8.52 0.40
CA MET A 90 -21.67 -8.10 0.97
C MET A 90 -22.77 -9.13 0.67
N LYS A 91 -22.90 -10.18 1.51
CA LYS A 91 -23.93 -11.23 1.40
C LYS A 91 -25.26 -10.79 2.01
N ASN A 92 -25.22 -10.22 3.20
CA ASN A 92 -26.38 -9.70 3.92
C ASN A 92 -26.66 -8.23 3.57
N GLY A 93 -25.79 -7.61 2.76
CA GLY A 93 -25.93 -6.25 2.29
C GLY A 93 -25.53 -5.19 3.33
N VAL A 94 -24.80 -5.56 4.39
CA VAL A 94 -24.35 -4.65 5.45
C VAL A 94 -22.87 -4.82 5.69
N ALA A 95 -22.10 -3.72 5.67
CA ALA A 95 -20.69 -3.74 6.02
C ALA A 95 -20.31 -2.57 6.95
N CYS A 96 -19.33 -2.82 7.80
CA CYS A 96 -18.79 -1.85 8.73
C CYS A 96 -17.48 -1.28 8.22
N TYR A 97 -17.28 0.01 8.39
CA TYR A 97 -16.07 0.72 7.97
C TYR A 97 -15.54 1.59 9.10
N VAL A 98 -14.21 1.61 9.26
CA VAL A 98 -13.54 2.61 10.08
C VAL A 98 -13.05 3.74 9.16
N GLU A 99 -13.50 4.97 9.44
CA GLU A 99 -13.18 6.13 8.61
C GLU A 99 -11.96 6.86 9.20
N THR A 100 -10.79 6.67 8.59
CA THR A 100 -9.50 7.16 9.08
C THR A 100 -8.77 8.10 8.12
N GLY A 101 -9.38 8.39 6.97
CA GLY A 101 -8.76 9.30 6.02
C GLY A 101 -9.40 9.31 4.64
N ALA A 102 -8.64 9.81 3.68
CA ALA A 102 -9.14 10.00 2.31
C ALA A 102 -9.42 8.68 1.58
N TRP A 103 -8.66 7.62 1.87
CA TRP A 103 -8.83 6.34 1.18
C TRP A 103 -9.97 5.52 1.77
N SER A 104 -10.09 5.46 3.09
CA SER A 104 -11.27 4.87 3.74
C SER A 104 -12.57 5.58 3.33
N LYS A 105 -12.57 6.91 3.20
CA LYS A 105 -13.73 7.66 2.65
C LYS A 105 -14.11 7.24 1.24
N LYS A 106 -13.13 6.99 0.36
CA LYS A 106 -13.40 6.51 -1.00
C LYS A 106 -13.98 5.10 -0.98
N ALA A 107 -13.42 4.22 -0.16
CA ALA A 107 -13.94 2.87 0.03
C ALA A 107 -15.40 2.89 0.52
N ILE A 108 -15.70 3.72 1.53
CA ILE A 108 -17.07 3.94 2.05
C ILE A 108 -18.02 4.42 0.95
N ALA A 109 -17.59 5.42 0.17
CA ALA A 109 -18.42 6.00 -0.88
C ALA A 109 -18.75 4.99 -1.98
N GLU A 110 -17.80 4.13 -2.34
CA GLU A 110 -18.02 3.08 -3.33
C GLU A 110 -18.88 1.95 -2.76
N ALA A 111 -18.62 1.49 -1.53
CA ALA A 111 -19.37 0.41 -0.89
C ALA A 111 -20.87 0.73 -0.71
N LYS A 112 -21.22 1.99 -0.47
CA LYS A 112 -22.62 2.47 -0.39
C LYS A 112 -23.45 2.23 -1.66
N ARG A 113 -22.82 1.93 -2.78
CA ARG A 113 -23.50 1.58 -4.04
C ARG A 113 -24.02 0.15 -4.04
N TYR A 114 -23.51 -0.70 -3.16
CA TYR A 114 -23.79 -2.15 -3.14
C TYR A 114 -24.59 -2.59 -1.91
N GLY A 115 -24.63 -1.78 -0.85
CA GLY A 115 -25.37 -2.09 0.35
C GLY A 115 -25.29 -1.01 1.41
N GLU A 116 -25.77 -1.31 2.61
CA GLU A 116 -25.70 -0.45 3.77
C GLU A 116 -24.26 -0.41 4.31
N VAL A 117 -23.76 0.79 4.55
CA VAL A 117 -22.44 1.00 5.17
C VAL A 117 -22.61 1.69 6.51
N LYS A 118 -22.16 1.03 7.58
CA LYS A 118 -22.08 1.60 8.93
C LYS A 118 -20.65 2.08 9.20
N ILE A 119 -20.49 3.36 9.52
CA ILE A 119 -19.23 3.89 10.01
C ILE A 119 -19.20 3.62 11.51
N VAL A 120 -18.38 2.65 11.94
CA VAL A 120 -18.34 2.17 13.33
C VAL A 120 -17.34 2.94 14.19
N ALA A 121 -16.40 3.65 13.57
CA ALA A 121 -15.53 4.63 14.21
C ALA A 121 -15.00 5.61 13.15
N SER A 122 -14.67 6.85 13.56
CA SER A 122 -14.14 7.88 12.67
C SER A 122 -13.23 8.84 13.44
N SER A 123 -12.19 9.34 12.75
CA SER A 123 -11.33 10.43 13.25
C SER A 123 -11.49 11.73 12.43
N ALA A 124 -12.61 11.88 11.75
CA ALA A 124 -12.91 13.05 10.92
C ALA A 124 -13.01 14.36 11.75
N ASP A 125 -13.34 14.27 13.03
CA ASP A 125 -13.42 15.39 13.97
C ASP A 125 -12.11 16.19 14.11
N LYS A 126 -10.95 15.54 13.91
CA LYS A 126 -9.61 16.16 13.92
C LYS A 126 -8.87 15.97 12.59
N ASN A 127 -9.60 16.02 11.47
CA ASN A 127 -9.06 15.90 10.11
C ASN A 127 -8.16 14.67 9.93
N PHE A 128 -8.50 13.55 10.59
CA PHE A 128 -7.78 12.27 10.47
C PHE A 128 -6.32 12.34 10.94
N SER A 129 -6.01 13.16 11.92
CA SER A 129 -4.67 13.27 12.53
C SER A 129 -4.38 12.21 13.61
N TYR A 130 -5.32 11.28 13.83
CA TYR A 130 -5.21 10.18 14.78
C TYR A 130 -6.06 8.98 14.32
N LEU A 131 -5.86 7.80 14.92
CA LEU A 131 -6.76 6.66 14.79
C LEU A 131 -7.80 6.66 15.90
N PRO A 132 -9.08 6.41 15.59
CA PRO A 132 -10.11 6.27 16.61
C PRO A 132 -9.88 5.00 17.43
N ASP A 133 -10.40 4.96 18.66
CA ASP A 133 -10.39 3.73 19.44
C ASP A 133 -11.28 2.67 18.77
N CYS A 134 -10.67 1.54 18.44
CA CYS A 134 -11.31 0.40 17.79
C CYS A 134 -11.35 -0.85 18.68
N SER A 135 -11.17 -0.70 20.00
CA SER A 135 -11.20 -1.82 20.95
C SER A 135 -12.60 -2.33 21.25
N ASN A 136 -13.64 -1.52 21.01
CA ASN A 136 -15.04 -1.89 21.26
C ASN A 136 -16.00 -1.26 20.25
N LEU A 137 -15.91 -1.71 19.01
CA LEU A 137 -16.75 -1.22 17.92
C LEU A 137 -18.23 -1.68 18.06
N ASP A 138 -19.18 -0.81 17.70
CA ASP A 138 -20.59 -1.17 17.60
C ASP A 138 -20.90 -1.84 16.25
N ILE A 139 -20.62 -3.13 16.18
CA ILE A 139 -20.76 -3.94 14.96
C ILE A 139 -22.09 -4.73 15.02
N PRO A 140 -23.01 -4.51 14.09
CA PRO A 140 -24.28 -5.27 14.07
C PRO A 140 -24.07 -6.74 13.70
N ASP A 141 -24.96 -7.61 14.23
CA ASP A 141 -24.86 -9.06 14.02
C ASP A 141 -24.94 -9.48 12.55
N ASN A 142 -25.64 -8.71 11.71
CA ASN A 142 -25.78 -8.96 10.29
C ASN A 142 -24.66 -8.34 9.43
N ALA A 143 -23.64 -7.73 10.02
CA ALA A 143 -22.52 -7.21 9.26
C ALA A 143 -21.72 -8.33 8.59
N ASP A 144 -21.42 -8.16 7.31
CA ASP A 144 -20.66 -9.11 6.51
C ASP A 144 -19.17 -9.03 6.79
N TYR A 145 -18.63 -7.80 7.00
CA TYR A 145 -17.23 -7.56 7.29
C TYR A 145 -17.00 -6.19 7.95
N VAL A 146 -15.81 -6.04 8.52
CA VAL A 146 -15.25 -4.75 8.96
C VAL A 146 -14.09 -4.39 8.04
N TYR A 147 -14.11 -3.18 7.49
CA TYR A 147 -13.08 -2.67 6.58
C TYR A 147 -12.23 -1.60 7.23
N ILE A 148 -10.91 -1.70 7.03
CA ILE A 148 -9.93 -0.69 7.39
C ILE A 148 -9.04 -0.32 6.21
N CYS A 149 -8.60 0.94 6.15
CA CYS A 149 -7.41 1.33 5.43
C CYS A 149 -6.26 1.29 6.44
N GLU A 150 -5.43 0.25 6.39
CA GLU A 150 -4.45 -0.03 7.45
C GLU A 150 -3.33 1.01 7.52
N ASN A 151 -3.08 1.70 6.41
CA ASN A 151 -2.21 2.87 6.35
C ASN A 151 -2.81 3.94 5.42
N GLU A 152 -3.21 5.06 5.95
CA GLU A 152 -3.74 6.20 5.20
C GLU A 152 -2.61 7.02 4.58
N THR A 153 -2.33 6.77 3.31
CA THR A 153 -1.22 7.38 2.56
C THR A 153 -1.23 8.92 2.56
N ILE A 154 -2.42 9.53 2.60
CA ILE A 154 -2.61 10.98 2.54
C ILE A 154 -2.51 11.60 3.92
N ASN A 155 -3.16 10.99 4.91
CA ASN A 155 -3.26 11.52 6.25
C ASN A 155 -2.10 11.08 7.15
N GLY A 156 -1.40 9.97 6.82
CA GLY A 156 -0.19 9.52 7.51
C GLY A 156 -0.45 8.71 8.78
N THR A 157 -1.68 8.25 9.00
CA THR A 157 -2.01 7.33 10.11
C THR A 157 -1.82 5.88 9.70
N ALA A 158 -1.41 5.02 10.64
CA ALA A 158 -1.26 3.58 10.44
C ALA A 158 -1.66 2.79 11.68
N TYR A 159 -2.33 1.66 11.49
CA TYR A 159 -2.67 0.76 12.58
C TYR A 159 -1.43 0.00 13.06
N HIS A 160 -1.12 0.11 14.35
CA HIS A 160 -0.13 -0.70 15.05
C HIS A 160 -0.78 -1.87 15.79
N THR A 161 -2.07 -1.77 16.04
CA THR A 161 -2.93 -2.82 16.60
C THR A 161 -4.21 -2.91 15.78
N LEU A 162 -4.62 -4.13 15.42
CA LEU A 162 -5.83 -4.34 14.65
C LEU A 162 -7.08 -4.08 15.50
N PRO A 163 -8.20 -3.63 14.88
CA PRO A 163 -9.45 -3.45 15.58
C PRO A 163 -10.04 -4.78 16.09
N ASP A 164 -10.79 -4.71 17.20
CA ASP A 164 -11.62 -5.83 17.61
C ASP A 164 -12.87 -5.89 16.72
N THR A 165 -12.89 -6.85 15.81
CA THR A 165 -14.02 -7.05 14.88
C THR A 165 -15.15 -7.89 15.47
N LYS A 166 -15.06 -8.30 16.73
CA LYS A 166 -16.03 -9.19 17.39
C LYS A 166 -16.31 -10.46 16.58
N GLY A 167 -15.26 -11.02 15.97
CA GLY A 167 -15.32 -12.23 15.15
C GLY A 167 -15.85 -12.03 13.73
N LYS A 168 -16.14 -10.80 13.29
CA LYS A 168 -16.46 -10.52 11.90
C LYS A 168 -15.20 -10.53 11.03
N VAL A 169 -15.39 -10.83 9.75
CA VAL A 169 -14.33 -10.81 8.75
C VAL A 169 -13.65 -9.44 8.72
N LEU A 170 -12.33 -9.39 8.89
CA LEU A 170 -11.54 -8.18 8.70
C LEU A 170 -11.08 -8.08 7.25
N VAL A 171 -11.35 -6.95 6.61
CA VAL A 171 -10.88 -6.59 5.27
C VAL A 171 -9.94 -5.40 5.37
N ALA A 172 -8.75 -5.49 4.80
CA ALA A 172 -7.75 -4.45 4.89
C ALA A 172 -7.23 -4.00 3.52
N ASP A 173 -7.22 -2.67 3.31
CA ASP A 173 -6.37 -2.02 2.31
C ASP A 173 -4.98 -1.81 2.91
N GLN A 174 -4.03 -2.61 2.46
CA GLN A 174 -2.62 -2.49 2.84
C GLN A 174 -1.76 -1.81 1.77
N SER A 175 -2.33 -1.16 0.77
CA SER A 175 -1.58 -0.65 -0.40
C SER A 175 -0.31 0.13 -0.03
N SER A 176 -0.34 0.96 0.99
CA SER A 176 0.83 1.74 1.41
C SER A 176 1.58 1.17 2.62
N LEU A 177 1.22 -0.04 3.04
CA LEU A 177 1.87 -0.77 4.13
C LEU A 177 2.38 -2.14 3.68
N PHE A 178 1.89 -2.65 2.54
CA PHE A 178 2.13 -3.99 2.06
C PHE A 178 3.63 -4.33 2.00
N LEU A 179 4.01 -5.46 2.59
CA LEU A 179 5.40 -5.95 2.69
C LEU A 179 6.38 -4.97 3.37
N SER A 180 5.89 -4.06 4.21
CA SER A 180 6.76 -3.16 4.98
C SER A 180 7.15 -3.72 6.35
N ARG A 181 6.43 -4.74 6.82
CA ARG A 181 6.62 -5.42 8.11
C ARG A 181 5.94 -6.80 8.09
N PRO A 182 6.26 -7.70 9.04
CA PRO A 182 5.51 -8.94 9.24
C PRO A 182 4.01 -8.68 9.46
N CYS A 183 3.19 -9.57 8.93
CA CYS A 183 1.74 -9.53 9.03
C CYS A 183 1.19 -10.93 9.28
N ASP A 184 0.37 -11.10 10.31
CA ASP A 184 -0.35 -12.36 10.55
C ASP A 184 -1.59 -12.41 9.64
N VAL A 185 -1.45 -13.02 8.47
CA VAL A 185 -2.51 -13.12 7.45
C VAL A 185 -3.77 -13.81 8.00
N SER A 186 -3.62 -14.70 8.98
CA SER A 186 -4.75 -15.47 9.54
C SER A 186 -5.80 -14.59 10.25
N LYS A 187 -5.42 -13.37 10.63
CA LYS A 187 -6.34 -12.38 11.26
C LYS A 187 -7.27 -11.68 10.26
N TYR A 188 -7.02 -11.86 8.97
CA TYR A 188 -7.80 -11.18 7.92
C TYR A 188 -8.61 -12.20 7.12
N GLY A 189 -9.77 -11.81 6.69
CA GLY A 189 -10.47 -12.55 5.65
C GLY A 189 -10.02 -12.15 4.26
N LEU A 190 -9.66 -10.87 4.09
CA LEU A 190 -9.13 -10.34 2.84
C LEU A 190 -8.14 -9.21 3.09
N ILE A 191 -6.97 -9.31 2.47
CA ILE A 191 -6.00 -8.23 2.31
C ILE A 191 -5.91 -7.89 0.84
N TRP A 192 -5.87 -6.61 0.50
CA TRP A 192 -5.53 -6.21 -0.84
C TRP A 192 -4.53 -5.04 -0.85
N ALA A 193 -3.74 -4.94 -1.91
CA ALA A 193 -2.74 -3.89 -2.06
C ALA A 193 -2.55 -3.49 -3.51
N GLY A 194 -2.66 -2.20 -3.80
CA GLY A 194 -2.18 -1.62 -5.05
C GLY A 194 -0.65 -1.65 -5.07
N VAL A 195 -0.06 -2.28 -6.10
CA VAL A 195 1.38 -2.61 -6.12
C VAL A 195 2.32 -1.43 -6.29
N GLN A 196 1.85 -0.29 -6.80
CA GLN A 196 2.66 0.88 -7.18
C GLN A 196 3.34 1.62 -6.03
N LYS A 197 3.14 1.19 -4.80
CA LYS A 197 3.71 1.83 -3.61
C LYS A 197 4.99 1.11 -3.15
N ASN A 198 4.86 -0.15 -2.77
CA ASN A 198 5.99 -0.90 -2.18
C ASN A 198 6.54 -2.03 -3.05
N VAL A 199 5.83 -2.48 -4.10
CA VAL A 199 6.17 -3.78 -4.69
C VAL A 199 6.27 -3.83 -6.22
N GLY A 200 5.91 -2.76 -6.95
CA GLY A 200 6.05 -2.80 -8.40
C GLY A 200 5.48 -1.59 -9.14
N PRO A 201 5.34 -1.66 -10.46
CA PRO A 201 4.75 -0.60 -11.27
C PRO A 201 3.22 -0.57 -11.13
N ALA A 202 2.61 0.60 -11.44
CA ALA A 202 1.16 0.79 -11.38
C ALA A 202 0.40 -0.13 -12.35
N GLY A 203 -0.88 -0.39 -12.04
CA GLY A 203 -1.83 -1.09 -12.93
C GLY A 203 -2.39 -2.40 -12.38
N MET A 204 -1.90 -2.88 -11.26
CA MET A 204 -2.31 -4.15 -10.65
C MET A 204 -2.57 -3.98 -9.14
N ALA A 205 -3.42 -4.85 -8.60
CA ALA A 205 -3.54 -5.10 -7.17
C ALA A 205 -3.26 -6.58 -6.89
N ILE A 206 -2.66 -6.85 -5.74
CA ILE A 206 -2.59 -8.20 -5.16
C ILE A 206 -3.74 -8.32 -4.17
N VAL A 207 -4.45 -9.45 -4.23
CA VAL A 207 -5.53 -9.79 -3.29
C VAL A 207 -5.18 -11.12 -2.64
N ILE A 208 -5.16 -11.15 -1.32
CA ILE A 208 -5.00 -12.36 -0.50
C ILE A 208 -6.34 -12.58 0.19
N ILE A 209 -7.05 -13.61 -0.22
CA ILE A 209 -8.43 -13.86 0.25
C ILE A 209 -8.59 -15.28 0.78
N ARG A 210 -9.23 -15.43 1.93
CA ARG A 210 -9.55 -16.73 2.50
C ARG A 210 -10.60 -17.45 1.64
N GLU A 211 -10.37 -18.72 1.36
CA GLU A 211 -11.16 -19.50 0.38
C GLU A 211 -12.65 -19.54 0.69
N ASP A 212 -13.04 -19.62 1.97
CA ASP A 212 -14.44 -19.62 2.39
C ASP A 212 -15.22 -18.33 2.06
N LEU A 213 -14.51 -17.25 1.73
CA LEU A 213 -15.09 -15.98 1.32
C LEU A 213 -15.28 -15.86 -0.20
N ILE A 214 -14.78 -16.82 -0.97
CA ILE A 214 -14.89 -16.84 -2.44
C ILE A 214 -16.26 -17.42 -2.81
N ARG A 215 -17.21 -16.54 -3.15
CA ARG A 215 -18.61 -16.88 -3.38
C ARG A 215 -18.90 -17.22 -4.83
N GLU A 216 -19.79 -18.20 -5.03
CA GLU A 216 -20.40 -18.54 -6.32
C GLU A 216 -21.70 -17.78 -6.56
N ASP A 217 -22.46 -17.56 -5.49
CA ASP A 217 -23.82 -16.99 -5.47
C ASP A 217 -23.85 -15.45 -5.55
N LEU A 218 -23.01 -14.88 -6.39
CA LEU A 218 -22.97 -13.41 -6.55
C LEU A 218 -24.17 -12.90 -7.36
N PRO A 219 -24.63 -11.66 -7.08
CA PRO A 219 -25.67 -11.02 -7.87
C PRO A 219 -25.34 -11.01 -9.37
N LYS A 220 -26.36 -11.16 -10.23
CA LYS A 220 -26.17 -11.22 -11.70
C LYS A 220 -25.55 -9.96 -12.31
N PHE A 221 -25.67 -8.82 -11.63
CA PHE A 221 -25.07 -7.56 -12.11
C PHE A 221 -23.55 -7.50 -11.91
N VAL A 222 -22.96 -8.39 -11.09
CA VAL A 222 -21.51 -8.42 -10.89
C VAL A 222 -20.84 -8.96 -12.15
N PRO A 223 -20.05 -8.16 -12.87
CA PRO A 223 -19.36 -8.60 -14.07
C PRO A 223 -18.43 -9.79 -13.79
N THR A 224 -18.30 -10.70 -14.72
CA THR A 224 -17.46 -11.90 -14.58
C THR A 224 -16.05 -11.58 -14.13
N TYR A 225 -15.44 -10.56 -14.72
CA TYR A 225 -14.08 -10.14 -14.40
C TYR A 225 -13.93 -9.59 -12.96
N LEU A 226 -14.97 -9.04 -12.37
CA LEU A 226 -14.93 -8.46 -11.01
C LEU A 226 -15.27 -9.48 -9.91
N ARG A 227 -15.40 -10.78 -10.25
CA ARG A 227 -15.62 -11.86 -9.30
C ARG A 227 -14.28 -12.43 -8.86
N TYR A 228 -14.03 -12.51 -7.56
CA TYR A 228 -12.81 -13.16 -7.04
C TYR A 228 -12.74 -14.64 -7.44
N LYS A 229 -13.88 -15.32 -7.50
CA LYS A 229 -13.94 -16.71 -7.98
C LYS A 229 -13.40 -16.87 -9.39
N THR A 230 -13.70 -15.95 -10.30
CA THR A 230 -13.19 -15.98 -11.68
C THR A 230 -11.66 -15.98 -11.73
N HIS A 231 -11.03 -15.20 -10.86
CA HIS A 231 -9.57 -15.14 -10.76
C HIS A 231 -9.00 -16.35 -10.03
N ALA A 232 -9.67 -16.81 -8.97
CA ALA A 232 -9.23 -17.97 -8.19
C ALA A 232 -9.27 -19.27 -9.01
N ASP A 233 -10.34 -19.49 -9.78
CA ASP A 233 -10.49 -20.70 -10.61
C ASP A 233 -9.51 -20.74 -11.79
N ALA A 234 -8.94 -19.61 -12.17
CA ALA A 234 -8.04 -19.47 -13.31
C ALA A 234 -6.62 -19.06 -12.91
N ASP A 235 -6.25 -19.17 -11.63
CA ASP A 235 -4.93 -18.77 -11.10
C ASP A 235 -4.49 -17.39 -11.63
N SER A 236 -5.40 -16.42 -11.59
CA SER A 236 -5.23 -15.05 -12.12
C SER A 236 -5.11 -14.94 -13.65
N LEU A 237 -5.27 -16.01 -14.39
CA LEU A 237 -5.09 -16.11 -15.85
C LEU A 237 -6.42 -16.22 -16.63
N TYR A 238 -7.53 -15.74 -16.06
CA TYR A 238 -8.82 -15.71 -16.76
C TYR A 238 -8.72 -14.99 -18.11
N ASN A 239 -7.99 -13.88 -18.15
CA ASN A 239 -7.59 -13.16 -19.36
C ASN A 239 -6.08 -12.90 -19.30
N THR A 240 -5.52 -12.25 -20.33
CA THR A 240 -4.11 -11.82 -20.31
C THR A 240 -3.90 -10.87 -19.12
N PRO A 241 -3.10 -11.26 -18.12
CA PRO A 241 -2.83 -10.44 -16.95
C PRO A 241 -1.83 -9.33 -17.26
N ASN A 242 -1.55 -8.47 -16.28
CA ASN A 242 -0.42 -7.54 -16.37
C ASN A 242 0.89 -8.30 -16.12
N CYS A 243 1.36 -9.05 -17.15
CA CYS A 243 2.55 -9.90 -17.08
C CYS A 243 3.78 -9.13 -16.56
N TRP A 244 3.96 -7.91 -17.04
CA TRP A 244 5.07 -7.06 -16.65
C TRP A 244 5.04 -6.69 -15.16
N SER A 245 3.87 -6.31 -14.62
CA SER A 245 3.76 -5.99 -13.21
C SER A 245 3.96 -7.22 -12.32
N ILE A 246 3.47 -8.39 -12.72
CA ILE A 246 3.68 -9.64 -11.98
C ILE A 246 5.19 -9.96 -11.90
N TYR A 247 5.89 -9.90 -13.04
CA TYR A 247 7.33 -10.09 -13.10
C TYR A 247 8.09 -9.08 -12.20
N CYS A 248 7.79 -7.79 -12.32
CA CYS A 248 8.44 -6.77 -11.50
C CYS A 248 8.18 -6.99 -9.99
N CYS A 249 6.95 -7.36 -9.61
CA CYS A 249 6.63 -7.71 -8.23
C CYS A 249 7.42 -8.93 -7.76
N GLY A 250 7.52 -9.97 -8.57
CA GLY A 250 8.33 -11.15 -8.28
C GLY A 250 9.80 -10.81 -7.99
N LYS A 251 10.41 -9.91 -8.78
CA LYS A 251 11.77 -9.41 -8.51
C LYS A 251 11.88 -8.67 -7.17
N VAL A 252 10.87 -7.89 -6.81
CA VAL A 252 10.84 -7.23 -5.49
C VAL A 252 10.66 -8.24 -4.37
N PHE A 253 9.86 -9.30 -4.55
CA PHE A 253 9.70 -10.35 -3.54
C PHE A 253 11.02 -11.09 -3.31
N GLN A 254 11.73 -11.45 -4.37
CA GLN A 254 13.06 -12.07 -4.28
C GLN A 254 14.06 -11.14 -3.59
N TYR A 255 14.04 -9.86 -3.92
CA TYR A 255 14.87 -8.85 -3.22
C TYR A 255 14.57 -8.83 -1.72
N LEU A 256 13.31 -8.86 -1.30
CA LEU A 256 12.96 -8.88 0.11
C LEU A 256 13.44 -10.16 0.80
N LEU A 257 13.23 -11.33 0.18
CA LEU A 257 13.68 -12.63 0.71
C LEU A 257 15.20 -12.66 0.89
N THR A 258 15.95 -12.22 -0.11
CA THR A 258 17.43 -12.24 -0.07
C THR A 258 18.03 -11.20 0.87
N ASN A 259 17.24 -10.19 1.27
CA ASN A 259 17.67 -9.13 2.19
C ASN A 259 17.11 -9.26 3.62
N GLY A 260 16.75 -10.48 4.04
CA GLY A 260 16.38 -10.80 5.41
C GLY A 260 14.89 -10.73 5.71
N GLY A 261 14.05 -10.75 4.66
CA GLY A 261 12.60 -10.84 4.80
C GLY A 261 11.94 -9.58 5.36
N LEU A 262 10.73 -9.76 5.86
CA LEU A 262 9.90 -8.65 6.36
C LEU A 262 10.38 -8.14 7.73
N GLU A 263 11.02 -8.95 8.54
CA GLU A 263 11.62 -8.55 9.82
C GLU A 263 12.73 -7.53 9.60
N ALA A 264 13.67 -7.82 8.72
CA ALA A 264 14.75 -6.90 8.39
C ALA A 264 14.23 -5.63 7.69
N MET A 265 13.17 -5.76 6.89
CA MET A 265 12.54 -4.60 6.25
C MET A 265 11.82 -3.72 7.26
N ALA A 266 11.12 -4.28 8.22
CA ALA A 266 10.48 -3.54 9.32
C ALA A 266 11.50 -2.73 10.12
N GLN A 267 12.63 -3.34 10.48
CA GLN A 267 13.71 -2.65 11.18
C GLN A 267 14.25 -1.46 10.36
N ARG A 268 14.55 -1.67 9.07
CA ARG A 268 15.01 -0.57 8.19
C ARG A 268 13.98 0.55 8.07
N ASN A 269 12.71 0.21 7.99
CA ASN A 269 11.64 1.20 7.91
C ASN A 269 11.50 2.00 9.21
N GLU A 270 11.62 1.36 10.36
CA GLU A 270 11.61 2.02 11.66
C GLU A 270 12.81 2.96 11.82
N GLU A 271 14.02 2.52 11.48
CA GLU A 271 15.22 3.35 11.50
C GLU A 271 15.07 4.60 10.63
N LYS A 272 14.55 4.46 9.39
CA LYS A 272 14.30 5.60 8.50
C LYS A 272 13.26 6.57 9.06
N ALA A 273 12.13 6.04 9.51
CA ALA A 273 11.05 6.86 10.04
C ALA A 273 11.48 7.60 11.30
N THR A 274 12.24 6.96 12.18
CA THR A 274 12.79 7.56 13.40
C THR A 274 13.66 8.77 13.08
N VAL A 275 14.55 8.70 12.07
CA VAL A 275 15.39 9.83 11.66
C VAL A 275 14.55 11.07 11.33
N LEU A 276 13.46 10.89 10.55
CA LEU A 276 12.61 12.02 10.15
C LEU A 276 11.73 12.50 11.31
N TYR A 277 11.09 11.59 12.05
CA TYR A 277 10.20 11.97 13.15
C TYR A 277 10.97 12.60 14.33
N ASP A 278 12.16 12.13 14.66
CA ASP A 278 13.01 12.75 15.69
C ASP A 278 13.39 14.20 15.35
N PHE A 279 13.60 14.48 14.07
CA PHE A 279 13.80 15.86 13.61
C PHE A 279 12.50 16.67 13.77
N LEU A 280 11.37 16.18 13.24
CA LEU A 280 10.09 16.89 13.29
C LEU A 280 9.62 17.15 14.73
N ASP A 281 9.86 16.24 15.66
CA ASP A 281 9.50 16.40 17.08
C ASP A 281 10.35 17.43 17.82
N ARG A 282 11.51 17.85 17.27
CA ARG A 282 12.41 18.87 17.85
C ARG A 282 12.38 20.19 17.10
N SER A 283 11.92 20.18 15.86
CA SER A 283 11.87 21.37 15.01
C SER A 283 10.97 22.44 15.62
N GLN A 284 11.39 23.70 15.48
CA GLN A 284 10.59 24.87 15.84
C GLN A 284 9.85 25.45 14.63
N PHE A 285 10.16 24.93 13.45
CA PHE A 285 9.60 25.38 12.17
C PHE A 285 8.65 24.33 11.56
N PHE A 286 9.01 23.04 11.62
CA PHE A 286 8.21 21.97 11.03
C PHE A 286 7.42 21.22 12.11
N THR A 287 6.16 20.87 11.80
CA THR A 287 5.28 20.13 12.71
C THR A 287 4.73 18.87 12.04
N ALA A 288 4.89 17.71 12.68
CA ALA A 288 4.27 16.47 12.23
C ALA A 288 2.74 16.55 12.29
N ALA A 289 2.06 16.05 11.26
CA ALA A 289 0.61 16.16 11.14
C ALA A 289 -0.17 15.16 12.03
N VAL A 290 0.47 14.09 12.46
CA VAL A 290 -0.17 12.91 13.07
C VAL A 290 0.29 12.72 14.50
N ARG A 291 -0.63 12.36 15.39
CA ARG A 291 -0.38 11.96 16.77
C ARG A 291 0.68 10.83 16.82
N LYS A 292 1.62 10.92 17.75
CA LYS A 292 2.83 10.11 17.79
C LYS A 292 2.54 8.60 17.73
N GLU A 293 1.53 8.15 18.45
CA GLU A 293 1.14 6.74 18.57
C GLU A 293 0.55 6.15 17.28
N ASP A 294 0.05 7.00 16.37
CA ASP A 294 -0.67 6.60 15.17
C ASP A 294 0.13 6.87 13.89
N ARG A 295 1.40 7.25 14.01
CA ARG A 295 2.25 7.65 12.88
C ARG A 295 2.54 6.50 11.94
N SER A 296 2.40 6.75 10.65
CA SER A 296 2.86 5.85 9.59
C SER A 296 4.38 5.84 9.48
N LEU A 297 4.98 4.66 9.32
CA LEU A 297 6.39 4.53 8.97
C LEU A 297 6.64 4.67 7.45
N MET A 298 5.55 4.77 6.66
CA MET A 298 5.62 4.82 5.20
C MET A 298 5.34 6.21 4.63
N ASN A 299 4.44 6.97 5.25
CA ASN A 299 3.98 8.26 4.75
C ASN A 299 3.99 9.27 5.90
N VAL A 300 4.87 10.23 5.83
CA VAL A 300 5.09 11.24 6.87
C VAL A 300 4.61 12.60 6.38
N PRO A 301 3.36 13.00 6.67
CA PRO A 301 2.89 14.36 6.42
C PRO A 301 3.35 15.30 7.53
N PHE A 302 3.75 16.52 7.14
CA PHE A 302 4.16 17.58 8.04
C PHE A 302 3.89 18.96 7.44
N PHE A 303 3.95 20.00 8.25
CA PHE A 303 3.65 21.37 7.87
C PHE A 303 4.81 22.30 8.24
N SER A 304 5.03 23.33 7.45
CA SER A 304 5.72 24.55 7.84
C SER A 304 4.72 25.57 8.42
N PRO A 305 5.15 26.75 8.92
CA PRO A 305 4.23 27.71 9.55
C PRO A 305 3.14 28.26 8.64
N SER A 306 3.33 28.24 7.30
CA SER A 306 2.33 28.72 6.35
C SER A 306 2.27 27.90 5.06
N LYS A 307 1.17 28.01 4.33
CA LYS A 307 1.00 27.35 3.02
C LYS A 307 1.99 27.86 1.97
N GLU A 308 2.36 29.14 2.06
CA GLU A 308 3.32 29.78 1.19
C GLU A 308 4.71 29.17 1.42
N GLN A 309 5.09 28.98 2.70
CA GLN A 309 6.33 28.30 3.08
C GLN A 309 6.34 26.82 2.71
N ASP A 310 5.19 26.10 2.86
CA ASP A 310 5.08 24.72 2.36
C ASP A 310 5.45 24.62 0.87
N ALA A 311 4.95 25.56 0.06
CA ALA A 311 5.21 25.59 -1.36
C ALA A 311 6.67 25.94 -1.68
N GLU A 312 7.27 26.86 -0.93
CA GLU A 312 8.67 27.25 -1.06
C GLU A 312 9.62 26.11 -0.68
N VAL A 313 9.37 25.44 0.47
CA VAL A 313 10.12 24.23 0.89
C VAL A 313 10.05 23.15 -0.18
N ALA A 314 8.85 22.87 -0.71
CA ALA A 314 8.71 21.84 -1.74
C ALA A 314 9.47 22.18 -3.03
N ALA A 315 9.49 23.46 -3.44
CA ALA A 315 10.21 23.92 -4.63
C ALA A 315 11.73 23.86 -4.41
N SER A 316 12.22 24.35 -3.27
CA SER A 316 13.63 24.33 -2.89
C SER A 316 14.16 22.90 -2.74
N ALA A 317 13.38 22.02 -2.11
CA ALA A 317 13.71 20.61 -1.98
C ALA A 317 13.82 19.92 -3.35
N LYS A 318 12.89 20.21 -4.28
CA LYS A 318 12.98 19.70 -5.64
C LYS A 318 14.24 20.12 -6.36
N ALA A 319 14.63 21.39 -6.23
CA ALA A 319 15.88 21.91 -6.79
C ALA A 319 17.13 21.24 -6.19
N ALA A 320 17.01 20.77 -4.94
CA ALA A 320 18.07 20.03 -4.23
C ALA A 320 18.05 18.50 -4.48
N GLY A 321 17.18 18.00 -5.37
CA GLY A 321 17.12 16.57 -5.73
C GLY A 321 16.17 15.73 -4.89
N PHE A 322 15.26 16.36 -4.10
CA PHE A 322 14.20 15.72 -3.33
C PHE A 322 12.84 15.95 -4.04
N ASP A 323 12.41 15.02 -4.86
CA ASP A 323 11.20 15.20 -5.66
C ASP A 323 9.92 14.71 -4.92
N ASN A 324 8.78 15.36 -5.25
CA ASN A 324 7.43 14.99 -4.78
C ASN A 324 7.19 15.15 -3.25
N LEU A 325 7.80 16.12 -2.59
CA LEU A 325 7.54 16.42 -1.17
C LEU A 325 6.24 17.20 -0.95
N LYS A 326 5.65 17.82 -1.97
CA LYS A 326 4.38 18.55 -1.82
C LYS A 326 3.28 17.64 -1.31
N GLY A 327 2.59 18.07 -0.25
CA GLY A 327 1.45 17.36 0.34
C GLY A 327 0.25 17.25 -0.61
N HIS A 328 -0.66 16.33 -0.31
CA HIS A 328 -1.86 16.15 -1.13
C HIS A 328 -2.77 17.36 -1.06
N LYS A 329 -3.42 17.73 -2.18
CA LYS A 329 -4.30 18.92 -2.28
C LYS A 329 -5.43 19.00 -1.23
N SER A 330 -5.87 17.87 -0.68
CA SER A 330 -6.94 17.82 0.34
C SER A 330 -6.44 18.10 1.77
N VAL A 331 -5.14 18.00 2.02
CA VAL A 331 -4.53 18.20 3.34
C VAL A 331 -3.61 19.41 3.34
N GLY A 332 -2.88 19.65 2.24
CA GLY A 332 -1.83 20.65 2.17
C GLY A 332 -0.51 20.15 2.74
N GLY A 333 0.33 21.08 3.17
CA GLY A 333 1.61 20.76 3.79
C GLY A 333 2.60 20.08 2.86
N LEU A 334 3.46 19.32 3.48
CA LEU A 334 4.50 18.51 2.88
C LEU A 334 4.23 17.02 3.21
N ARG A 335 4.76 16.10 2.41
CA ARG A 335 4.68 14.68 2.73
C ARG A 335 5.90 13.94 2.17
N ALA A 336 6.67 13.35 3.06
CA ALA A 336 7.72 12.41 2.68
C ALA A 336 7.15 10.98 2.68
N SER A 337 7.04 10.36 1.51
CA SER A 337 6.70 8.94 1.39
C SER A 337 8.01 8.15 1.29
N ILE A 338 8.35 7.44 2.38
CA ILE A 338 9.66 6.80 2.59
C ILE A 338 9.59 5.27 2.50
N TYR A 339 8.75 4.77 1.61
CA TYR A 339 8.52 3.33 1.38
C TYR A 339 9.78 2.46 1.44
N ASN A 340 9.61 1.16 1.34
CA ASN A 340 10.70 0.18 1.49
C ASN A 340 11.97 0.52 0.70
N ALA A 341 11.82 0.98 -0.54
CA ALA A 341 12.94 1.23 -1.45
C ALA A 341 13.67 2.57 -1.22
N MET A 342 13.11 3.50 -0.43
CA MET A 342 13.81 4.72 -0.06
C MET A 342 15.01 4.36 0.84
N PRO A 343 16.25 4.64 0.45
CA PRO A 343 17.40 4.36 1.29
C PRO A 343 17.45 5.29 2.51
N LYS A 344 18.07 4.84 3.60
CA LYS A 344 18.20 5.63 4.84
C LYS A 344 18.92 6.95 4.58
N GLU A 345 19.96 6.91 3.76
CA GLU A 345 20.74 8.08 3.35
C GLU A 345 19.89 9.16 2.66
N GLY A 346 18.83 8.74 1.94
CA GLY A 346 17.88 9.67 1.31
C GLY A 346 17.02 10.41 2.34
N VAL A 347 16.64 9.74 3.42
CA VAL A 347 15.89 10.35 4.53
C VAL A 347 16.82 11.25 5.36
N GLU A 348 18.05 10.81 5.63
CA GLU A 348 19.07 11.61 6.33
C GLU A 348 19.39 12.90 5.55
N ALA A 349 19.60 12.78 4.23
CA ALA A 349 19.84 13.95 3.37
C ALA A 349 18.63 14.92 3.34
N LEU A 350 17.40 14.39 3.35
CA LEU A 350 16.21 15.25 3.48
C LEU A 350 16.20 15.99 4.82
N VAL A 351 16.48 15.30 5.92
CA VAL A 351 16.51 15.91 7.26
C VAL A 351 17.58 17.00 7.34
N ASP A 352 18.76 16.78 6.76
CA ASP A 352 19.83 17.80 6.74
C ASP A 352 19.44 19.01 5.88
N PHE A 353 18.75 18.80 4.76
CA PHE A 353 18.15 19.88 3.97
C PHE A 353 17.12 20.68 4.80
N LEU A 354 16.21 20.00 5.49
CA LEU A 354 15.18 20.66 6.31
C LEU A 354 15.76 21.43 7.49
N LYS A 355 16.79 20.90 8.16
CA LYS A 355 17.53 21.62 9.22
C LYS A 355 18.15 22.91 8.71
N LYS A 356 18.81 22.83 7.53
CA LYS A 356 19.41 24.00 6.91
C LYS A 356 18.35 25.05 6.56
N TYR A 357 17.24 24.61 5.96
CA TYR A 357 16.12 25.48 5.62
C TYR A 357 15.55 26.17 6.87
N GLU A 358 15.31 25.41 7.96
CA GLU A 358 14.86 25.94 9.25
C GLU A 358 15.81 27.03 9.76
N ALA A 359 17.12 26.77 9.80
CA ALA A 359 18.12 27.73 10.29
C ALA A 359 18.23 29.02 9.46
N GLU A 360 17.83 28.99 8.19
CA GLU A 360 17.81 30.16 7.30
C GLU A 360 16.51 30.99 7.43
N HIS A 361 15.44 30.43 8.09
CA HIS A 361 14.11 31.02 8.12
C HIS A 361 13.52 31.21 9.53
N THR A 362 14.28 30.85 10.57
CA THR A 362 14.02 31.14 12.00
C THR A 362 15.04 32.13 12.53
#